data_689acea49fdc4b0490ea6806dff8cebb
#
_entry.id   689acea49fdc4b0490ea6806dff8cebb
#
_cell.length_a   1.000
_cell.length_b   1.000
_cell.length_c   1.000
_cell.angle_alpha   90.00
_cell.angle_beta   90.00
_cell.angle_gamma   90.00
#
_symmetry.space_group_name_H-M   'P 1'
#
loop_
_entity.id
_entity.type
_entity.pdbx_description
1 polymer ?
#
loop_
_entity_poly.entity_id
_entity_poly.type
_entity_poly.pdbx_seq_one_letter_code
_entity_poly.pdbx_strand_id
1 'polypeptide(L)' 'MAQITLNGEKREIVNNSTVANLLNGMDLPKFFVVEKNKEIIYKENFDSVVLFDGDVLEIATFCGGG' A
#
# COMPACT_ATOMS: atom_id res chain seq x y z
N MET A 1 4.37 3.01 -16.73
CA MET A 1 4.40 3.14 -15.28
C MET A 1 3.14 3.83 -14.79
N ALA A 2 2.67 3.45 -13.65
CA ALA A 2 1.54 4.13 -13.02
C ALA A 2 2.05 4.99 -11.88
N GLN A 3 1.37 6.08 -11.61
CA GLN A 3 1.75 6.95 -10.51
C GLN A 3 0.68 6.87 -9.42
N ILE A 4 1.13 6.58 -8.21
CA ILE A 4 0.26 6.53 -7.04
C ILE A 4 0.77 7.53 -6.00
N THR A 5 -0.03 7.74 -4.97
CA THR A 5 0.39 8.51 -3.81
C THR A 5 0.45 7.55 -2.63
N LEU A 6 1.57 7.55 -1.92
CA LEU A 6 1.76 6.70 -0.76
C LEU A 6 2.14 7.58 0.43
N ASN A 7 1.26 7.62 1.41
CA ASN A 7 1.44 8.47 2.59
C ASN A 7 1.80 9.90 2.21
N GLY A 8 1.08 10.43 1.22
CA GLY A 8 1.27 11.80 0.77
C GLY A 8 2.39 12.02 -0.22
N GLU A 9 3.15 10.99 -0.57
CA GLU A 9 4.26 11.12 -1.50
C GLU A 9 3.96 10.42 -2.81
N LYS A 10 4.30 11.06 -3.91
CA LYS A 10 4.11 10.45 -5.21
C LYS A 10 5.14 9.36 -5.46
N ARG A 11 4.69 8.25 -5.99
CA ARG A 11 5.54 7.11 -6.32
C ARG A 11 5.16 6.56 -7.68
N GLU A 12 6.15 6.15 -8.44
CA GLU A 12 5.90 5.45 -9.70
C GLU A 12 6.05 3.97 -9.47
N ILE A 13 5.13 3.20 -10.04
CA ILE A 13 5.13 1.76 -9.92
C ILE A 13 4.95 1.15 -11.29
N VAL A 14 5.34 -0.11 -11.42
CA VAL A 14 5.14 -0.86 -12.65
C VAL A 14 3.64 -1.07 -12.85
N ASN A 15 3.19 -0.96 -14.08
CA ASN A 15 1.78 -1.19 -14.40
C ASN A 15 1.36 -2.58 -13.93
N ASN A 16 0.14 -2.66 -13.41
CA ASN A 16 -0.44 -3.90 -12.91
C ASN A 16 0.20 -4.42 -11.63
N SER A 17 0.94 -3.55 -10.91
CA SER A 17 1.44 -3.93 -9.59
C SER A 17 0.29 -4.11 -8.63
N THR A 18 0.44 -5.07 -7.74
CA THR A 18 -0.53 -5.28 -6.66
C THR A 18 -0.07 -4.58 -5.38
N VAL A 19 -0.96 -4.54 -4.39
CA VAL A 19 -0.57 -4.04 -3.07
C VAL A 19 0.61 -4.84 -2.54
N ALA A 20 0.58 -6.17 -2.71
CA ALA A 20 1.70 -7.00 -2.26
C ALA A 20 3.02 -6.61 -2.93
N ASN A 21 2.98 -6.31 -4.23
CA ASN A 21 4.18 -5.86 -4.93
C ASN A 21 4.70 -4.55 -4.35
N LEU A 22 3.80 -3.62 -4.05
CA LEU A 22 4.20 -2.34 -3.47
C LEU A 22 4.87 -2.53 -2.11
N LEU A 23 4.32 -3.39 -1.28
CA LEU A 23 4.84 -3.61 0.07
C LEU A 23 6.13 -4.41 0.09
N ASN A 24 6.42 -5.13 -0.99
CA ASN A 24 7.61 -5.97 -1.07
C ASN A 24 8.85 -5.07 -0.98
N GLY A 25 9.73 -5.39 -0.07
CA GLY A 25 10.94 -4.58 0.11
C GLY A 25 10.78 -3.41 1.05
N MET A 26 9.59 -3.12 1.51
CA MET A 26 9.39 -2.08 2.51
C MET A 26 9.64 -2.65 3.90
N ASP A 27 10.27 -1.86 4.74
CA ASP A 27 10.55 -2.28 6.11
C ASP A 27 9.38 -1.88 7.00
N LEU A 28 8.41 -2.78 7.09
CA LEU A 28 7.19 -2.51 7.82
C LEU A 28 7.17 -3.28 9.15
N PRO A 29 6.58 -2.69 10.19
CA PRO A 29 6.45 -3.41 11.46
C PRO A 29 5.44 -4.54 11.31
N LYS A 30 5.36 -5.35 12.35
CA LYS A 30 4.47 -6.51 12.33
C LYS A 30 3.00 -6.10 12.17
N PHE A 31 2.60 -5.00 12.77
CA PHE A 31 1.22 -4.55 12.72
C PHE A 31 1.11 -3.27 11.92
N PHE A 32 0.36 -3.32 10.85
CA PHE A 32 0.08 -2.14 10.04
C PHE A 32 -1.24 -2.35 9.31
N VAL A 33 -1.82 -1.25 8.82
CA VAL A 33 -3.06 -1.26 8.06
C VAL A 33 -2.80 -0.53 6.75
N VAL A 34 -3.32 -1.06 5.65
CA VAL A 34 -3.22 -0.45 4.34
C VAL A 34 -4.60 0.03 3.91
N GLU A 35 -4.67 1.29 3.47
CA GLU A 35 -5.88 1.84 2.87
C GLU A 35 -5.60 2.23 1.44
N LYS A 36 -6.55 1.96 0.57
CA LYS A 36 -6.50 2.41 -0.82
C LYS A 36 -7.74 3.22 -1.07
N ASN A 37 -7.55 4.50 -1.40
CA ASN A 37 -8.66 5.42 -1.62
C ASN A 37 -9.64 5.42 -0.45
N LYS A 38 -9.06 5.39 0.77
CA LYS A 38 -9.77 5.45 2.04
C LYS A 38 -10.53 4.18 2.40
N GLU A 39 -10.27 3.09 1.69
CA GLU A 39 -10.85 1.79 2.02
C GLU A 39 -9.75 0.87 2.50
N ILE A 40 -10.02 0.15 3.58
CA ILE A 40 -9.05 -0.78 4.14
C ILE A 40 -8.89 -1.97 3.21
N ILE A 41 -7.63 -2.32 2.93
CA ILE A 41 -7.30 -3.51 2.17
C ILE A 41 -6.81 -4.55 3.18
N TYR A 42 -7.47 -5.69 3.20
CA TYR A 42 -7.11 -6.76 4.14
C TYR A 42 -5.93 -7.56 3.61
N LYS A 43 -5.14 -8.08 4.52
CA LYS A 43 -3.91 -8.80 4.19
C LYS A 43 -4.15 -9.93 3.19
N GLU A 44 -5.24 -10.65 3.34
CA GLU A 44 -5.53 -11.78 2.46
C GLU A 44 -5.80 -11.33 1.03
N ASN A 45 -6.01 -10.04 0.79
CA ASN A 45 -6.28 -9.52 -0.53
C ASN A 45 -5.10 -8.75 -1.13
N PHE A 46 -3.98 -8.67 -0.44
CA PHE A 46 -2.83 -7.90 -0.94
C PHE A 46 -2.36 -8.37 -2.30
N ASP A 47 -2.43 -9.68 -2.56
CA ASP A 47 -1.96 -10.24 -3.83
C ASP A 47 -2.94 -10.02 -4.98
N SER A 48 -4.18 -9.69 -4.68
CA SER A 48 -5.21 -9.60 -5.71
C SER A 48 -5.64 -8.17 -6.01
N VAL A 49 -5.30 -7.21 -5.15
CA VAL A 49 -5.69 -5.83 -5.38
C VAL A 49 -4.65 -5.14 -6.25
N VAL A 50 -5.05 -4.83 -7.49
CA VAL A 50 -4.17 -4.20 -8.47
C VAL A 50 -4.24 -2.68 -8.29
N LEU A 51 -3.10 -2.02 -8.40
CA LEU A 51 -3.00 -0.58 -8.25
C LEU A 51 -3.06 0.10 -9.61
N PHE A 52 -3.78 1.21 -9.67
CA PHE A 52 -3.96 1.97 -10.90
C PHE A 52 -3.46 3.39 -10.72
N ASP A 53 -3.18 4.02 -11.84
CA ASP A 53 -2.75 5.41 -11.86
C ASP A 53 -3.75 6.27 -11.09
N GLY A 54 -3.24 7.09 -10.20
CA GLY A 54 -4.10 7.97 -9.40
C GLY A 54 -4.54 7.40 -8.06
N ASP A 55 -4.26 6.14 -7.79
CA ASP A 55 -4.64 5.57 -6.49
C ASP A 55 -3.90 6.25 -5.36
N VAL A 56 -4.60 6.44 -4.25
CA VAL A 56 -4.05 7.03 -3.04
C VAL A 56 -3.99 5.96 -1.97
N LEU A 57 -2.78 5.65 -1.53
CA LEU A 57 -2.56 4.62 -0.51
C LEU A 57 -2.02 5.26 0.76
N GLU A 58 -2.47 4.72 1.88
CA GLU A 58 -1.95 5.11 3.18
C GLU A 58 -1.64 3.86 3.98
N ILE A 59 -0.49 3.86 4.62
CA ILE A 59 -0.08 2.78 5.49
C ILE A 59 0.06 3.34 6.89
N ALA A 60 -0.77 2.85 7.79
CA ALA A 60 -0.71 3.25 9.19
C ALA A 60 0.01 2.15 9.95
N THR A 61 1.02 2.52 10.71
CA THR A 61 1.79 1.56 11.49
C THR A 61 1.50 1.75 12.96
N PHE A 62 1.57 0.67 13.69
CA PHE A 62 1.32 0.69 15.13
C PHE A 62 2.59 0.29 15.84
N CYS A 63 3.14 1.23 16.60
CA CYS A 63 4.27 0.91 17.45
C CYS A 63 3.71 0.07 18.58
N GLY A 64 4.20 -1.14 18.69
CA GLY A 64 3.69 -2.01 19.70
C GLY A 64 4.00 -1.59 21.11
N GLY A 65 4.11 -0.35 21.33
CA GLY A 65 4.56 0.13 22.59
C GLY A 65 3.56 -0.01 23.71
N GLY A 66 2.74 -0.69 23.59
CA GLY A 66 1.78 -0.78 24.65
C GLY A 66 2.36 -0.48 25.98
#